data_7896475871587b0651826694248d3aaf
#
_entry.id   7896475871587b0651826694248d3aaf
#
_cell.length_a   1.000
_cell.length_b   1.000
_cell.length_c   1.000
_cell.angle_alpha   90.00
_cell.angle_beta   90.00
_cell.angle_gamma   90.00
#
_symmetry.space_group_name_H-M   'P 1'
#
loop_
_entity.id
_entity.type
_entity.pdbx_description
1 polymer ?
#
loop_
_entity_poly.entity_id
_entity_poly.type
_entity_poly.pdbx_seq_one_letter_code
_entity_poly.pdbx_strand_id
1 'polypeptide(L)'
;KVETHNHPTAISPFAGAATGAGGEIRDEGATGRGGKPKAGLTAFTVSNLQIPNFVQPWETPYGKPNRIVSALDIMIDGPLGGAAFNNEFGRPNLCGYFRTFELAANGLNGIEVRGYHKPIMIAGGMGNIRADHVQKNSIQAGDCLIVLGGPALLIGLGGGAASSMASGASAENLDFASVQRDNPEMERRCQEVIDVCWAMGDNNPFVSVHDVGAGGLSNAMPELVHEHDLGATLELRNIPNLERGMSPREIWCNEAQERYVLAVRPNRLAEFE
;
A
#
# COMPACT_ATOMS: atom_id res chain seq x y z
N LYS A 1 4.67 -5.16 10.78
CA LYS A 1 3.55 -5.20 9.83
C LYS A 1 3.82 -6.17 8.70
N VAL A 2 2.77 -6.65 8.06
CA VAL A 2 2.83 -7.47 6.83
C VAL A 2 1.66 -7.06 5.97
N GLU A 3 1.92 -6.83 4.70
CA GLU A 3 0.96 -6.43 3.68
C GLU A 3 1.09 -7.33 2.45
N THR A 4 0.04 -7.45 1.65
CA THR A 4 0.09 -8.17 0.38
C THR A 4 -0.33 -7.25 -0.76
N HIS A 5 0.38 -7.31 -1.89
CA HIS A 5 0.07 -6.48 -3.06
C HIS A 5 0.07 -7.32 -4.34
N ASN A 6 -0.78 -8.34 -4.36
CA ASN A 6 -0.75 -9.43 -5.32
C ASN A 6 -1.18 -9.01 -6.73
N HIS A 7 -2.33 -8.33 -6.87
CA HIS A 7 -2.90 -7.99 -8.18
C HIS A 7 -2.06 -6.98 -8.94
N PRO A 8 -1.65 -5.83 -8.36
CA PRO A 8 -0.79 -4.89 -9.05
C PRO A 8 0.56 -5.50 -9.46
N THR A 9 1.14 -6.37 -8.61
CA THR A 9 2.37 -7.10 -8.93
C THR A 9 2.19 -8.08 -10.09
N ALA A 10 1.01 -8.67 -10.26
CA ALA A 10 0.70 -9.54 -11.40
C ALA A 10 0.64 -8.79 -12.73
N ILE A 11 0.26 -7.51 -12.71
CA ILE A 11 0.08 -6.67 -13.90
C ILE A 11 1.35 -5.90 -14.24
N SER A 12 1.98 -5.30 -13.23
CA SER A 12 3.20 -4.50 -13.34
C SER A 12 4.12 -4.80 -12.14
N PRO A 13 5.00 -5.80 -12.23
CA PRO A 13 5.71 -6.34 -11.07
C PRO A 13 6.54 -5.32 -10.32
N PHE A 14 7.31 -4.47 -11.02
CA PHE A 14 8.11 -3.44 -10.38
C PHE A 14 7.25 -2.44 -9.61
N ALA A 15 6.32 -1.78 -10.30
CA ALA A 15 5.45 -0.76 -9.68
C ALA A 15 4.54 -1.36 -8.60
N GLY A 16 3.98 -2.56 -8.85
CA GLY A 16 3.14 -3.25 -7.89
C GLY A 16 3.86 -3.63 -6.61
N ALA A 17 5.09 -4.13 -6.70
CA ALA A 17 5.88 -4.47 -5.53
C ALA A 17 6.42 -3.22 -4.80
N ALA A 18 6.79 -2.19 -5.53
CA ALA A 18 7.22 -0.91 -4.97
C ALA A 18 6.11 -0.29 -4.12
N THR A 19 4.91 -0.14 -4.69
CA THR A 19 3.77 0.43 -3.97
C THR A 19 3.27 -0.47 -2.83
N GLY A 20 3.45 -1.79 -2.94
CA GLY A 20 3.22 -2.71 -1.82
C GLY A 20 4.15 -2.46 -0.64
N ALA A 21 5.44 -2.23 -0.92
CA ALA A 21 6.40 -1.84 0.12
C ALA A 21 6.04 -0.48 0.75
N GLY A 22 5.61 0.50 -0.05
CA GLY A 22 5.13 1.79 0.45
C GLY A 22 3.90 1.65 1.34
N GLY A 23 2.93 0.82 0.97
CA GLY A 23 1.73 0.54 1.78
C GLY A 23 2.09 -0.01 3.15
N GLU A 24 3.00 -0.95 3.21
CA GLU A 24 3.46 -1.52 4.47
C GLU A 24 4.18 -0.48 5.36
N ILE A 25 5.01 0.38 4.76
CA ILE A 25 5.69 1.47 5.48
C ILE A 25 4.68 2.45 6.08
N ARG A 26 3.65 2.84 5.31
CA ARG A 26 2.59 3.75 5.81
C ARG A 26 1.84 3.14 6.99
N ASP A 27 1.49 1.88 6.89
CA ASP A 27 0.87 1.12 7.97
C ASP A 27 1.71 1.12 9.25
N GLU A 28 3.04 0.94 9.11
CA GLU A 28 3.95 1.02 10.26
C GLU A 28 4.00 2.46 10.83
N GLY A 29 4.16 3.45 9.97
CA GLY A 29 4.20 4.86 10.35
C GLY A 29 2.93 5.33 11.05
N ALA A 30 1.75 4.83 10.61
CA ALA A 30 0.45 5.16 11.17
C ALA A 30 0.07 4.36 12.43
N THR A 31 0.94 3.49 12.93
CA THR A 31 0.64 2.71 14.14
C THR A 31 0.55 3.61 15.37
N GLY A 32 -0.56 3.52 16.11
CA GLY A 32 -0.81 4.31 17.31
C GLY A 32 -0.77 5.82 17.07
N ARG A 33 0.13 6.52 17.74
CA ARG A 33 0.43 7.95 17.51
C ARG A 33 1.78 8.14 16.81
N GLY A 34 2.01 7.34 15.76
CA GLY A 34 3.22 7.34 14.95
C GLY A 34 4.26 6.31 15.37
N GLY A 35 4.69 5.50 14.41
CA GLY A 35 5.79 4.55 14.51
C GLY A 35 6.98 4.94 13.63
N LYS A 36 8.10 4.25 13.80
CA LYS A 36 9.33 4.42 13.01
C LYS A 36 9.69 3.15 12.27
N PRO A 37 9.38 3.04 10.98
CA PRO A 37 9.83 1.93 10.13
C PRO A 37 11.35 1.83 10.10
N LYS A 38 11.91 0.63 10.33
CA LYS A 38 13.37 0.44 10.47
C LYS A 38 13.96 -0.53 9.46
N ALA A 39 13.25 -1.58 9.13
CA ALA A 39 13.73 -2.58 8.20
C ALA A 39 12.54 -3.22 7.47
N GLY A 40 12.70 -3.54 6.20
CA GLY A 40 11.71 -4.17 5.37
C GLY A 40 12.12 -5.54 4.87
N LEU A 41 11.15 -6.26 4.35
CA LEU A 41 11.32 -7.47 3.56
C LEU A 41 10.32 -7.47 2.39
N THR A 42 10.69 -8.18 1.31
CA THR A 42 9.75 -8.52 0.24
C THR A 42 9.87 -9.99 -0.11
N ALA A 43 8.75 -10.65 -0.37
CA ALA A 43 8.72 -12.06 -0.65
C ALA A 43 7.71 -12.39 -1.75
N PHE A 44 8.00 -13.43 -2.53
CA PHE A 44 7.23 -13.77 -3.71
C PHE A 44 6.98 -15.28 -3.81
N THR A 45 5.73 -15.64 -4.05
CA THR A 45 5.33 -16.98 -4.50
C THR A 45 4.68 -16.85 -5.87
N VAL A 46 5.20 -17.57 -6.86
CA VAL A 46 4.71 -17.55 -8.25
C VAL A 46 4.54 -18.98 -8.78
N SER A 47 3.93 -19.13 -9.95
CA SER A 47 3.92 -20.39 -10.72
C SER A 47 5.34 -20.74 -11.21
N ASN A 48 5.49 -21.86 -11.92
CA ASN A 48 6.78 -22.29 -12.46
C ASN A 48 7.40 -21.22 -13.37
N LEU A 49 8.71 -21.03 -13.26
CA LEU A 49 9.41 -19.92 -13.93
C LEU A 49 9.55 -20.13 -15.43
N GLN A 50 9.65 -21.37 -15.91
CA GLN A 50 9.87 -21.70 -17.33
C GLN A 50 11.08 -20.92 -17.91
N ILE A 51 12.21 -20.95 -17.21
CA ILE A 51 13.41 -20.18 -17.59
C ILE A 51 13.87 -20.61 -18.98
N PRO A 52 13.99 -19.71 -19.97
CA PRO A 52 14.42 -20.05 -21.32
C PRO A 52 15.75 -20.80 -21.33
N ASN A 53 15.81 -21.93 -22.04
CA ASN A 53 16.95 -22.84 -22.12
C ASN A 53 17.35 -23.50 -20.78
N PHE A 54 16.55 -23.37 -19.74
CA PHE A 54 16.79 -23.97 -18.42
C PHE A 54 15.49 -24.43 -17.73
N VAL A 55 14.53 -24.91 -18.52
CA VAL A 55 13.26 -25.46 -17.99
C VAL A 55 13.55 -26.71 -17.19
N GLN A 56 12.98 -26.78 -15.99
CA GLN A 56 13.23 -27.93 -15.10
C GLN A 56 12.35 -29.13 -15.45
N PRO A 57 12.78 -30.39 -15.14
CA PRO A 57 12.02 -31.57 -15.50
C PRO A 57 10.61 -31.69 -14.95
N TRP A 58 10.30 -30.95 -13.87
CA TRP A 58 8.96 -30.92 -13.24
C TRP A 58 8.08 -29.79 -13.77
N GLU A 59 8.60 -28.88 -14.58
CA GLU A 59 7.85 -27.76 -15.11
C GLU A 59 7.08 -28.16 -16.37
N THR A 60 5.76 -28.17 -16.28
CA THR A 60 4.88 -28.40 -17.42
C THR A 60 4.32 -27.06 -17.91
N PRO A 61 4.35 -26.75 -19.21
CA PRO A 61 3.88 -25.47 -19.75
C PRO A 61 2.35 -25.47 -19.88
N TYR A 62 1.63 -25.27 -18.80
CA TYR A 62 0.15 -25.17 -18.81
C TYR A 62 -0.38 -23.84 -19.37
N GLY A 63 0.50 -22.86 -19.60
CA GLY A 63 0.12 -21.52 -19.99
C GLY A 63 -0.18 -20.61 -18.79
N LYS A 64 -0.65 -19.39 -19.07
CA LYS A 64 -0.98 -18.40 -18.06
C LYS A 64 -2.14 -17.50 -18.53
N PRO A 65 -2.84 -16.80 -17.63
CA PRO A 65 -3.82 -15.78 -18.01
C PRO A 65 -3.18 -14.66 -18.84
N ASN A 66 -3.91 -14.17 -19.86
CA ASN A 66 -3.36 -13.24 -20.84
C ASN A 66 -2.85 -11.91 -20.28
N ARG A 67 -3.50 -11.38 -19.23
CA ARG A 67 -3.18 -10.06 -18.65
C ARG A 67 -2.14 -10.10 -17.52
N ILE A 68 -1.80 -11.28 -17.06
CA ILE A 68 -0.77 -11.46 -16.03
C ILE A 68 0.57 -11.66 -16.73
N VAL A 69 1.61 -10.97 -16.26
CA VAL A 69 2.98 -11.19 -16.75
C VAL A 69 3.51 -12.59 -16.38
N SER A 70 4.61 -13.01 -16.94
CA SER A 70 5.16 -14.34 -16.64
C SER A 70 5.65 -14.44 -15.19
N ALA A 71 5.66 -15.64 -14.64
CA ALA A 71 6.24 -15.92 -13.32
C ALA A 71 7.70 -15.47 -13.23
N LEU A 72 8.44 -15.63 -14.33
CA LEU A 72 9.84 -15.20 -14.42
C LEU A 72 9.97 -13.67 -14.32
N ASP A 73 9.15 -12.92 -15.07
CA ASP A 73 9.18 -11.45 -15.03
C ASP A 73 8.82 -10.93 -13.63
N ILE A 74 7.82 -11.56 -12.97
CA ILE A 74 7.47 -11.20 -11.58
C ILE A 74 8.67 -11.41 -10.65
N MET A 75 9.40 -12.53 -10.80
CA MET A 75 10.54 -12.85 -9.95
C MET A 75 11.79 -12.00 -10.25
N ILE A 76 11.88 -11.42 -11.43
CA ILE A 76 12.96 -10.48 -11.79
C ILE A 76 12.62 -9.08 -11.31
N ASP A 77 11.47 -8.55 -11.71
CA ASP A 77 11.16 -7.13 -11.55
C ASP A 77 10.52 -6.80 -10.18
N GLY A 78 9.73 -7.73 -9.63
CA GLY A 78 9.06 -7.51 -8.35
C GLY A 78 10.03 -7.22 -7.19
N PRO A 79 11.06 -8.04 -6.97
CA PRO A 79 12.08 -7.78 -5.94
C PRO A 79 12.82 -6.45 -6.12
N LEU A 80 13.08 -6.06 -7.38
CA LEU A 80 13.72 -4.79 -7.69
C LEU A 80 12.83 -3.62 -7.31
N GLY A 81 11.51 -3.69 -7.59
CA GLY A 81 10.56 -2.66 -7.21
C GLY A 81 10.46 -2.49 -5.70
N GLY A 82 10.29 -3.58 -4.95
CA GLY A 82 10.24 -3.54 -3.49
C GLY A 82 11.52 -3.02 -2.86
N ALA A 83 12.68 -3.44 -3.39
CA ALA A 83 13.97 -2.96 -2.93
C ALA A 83 14.20 -1.48 -3.24
N ALA A 84 13.82 -1.02 -4.44
CA ALA A 84 13.95 0.38 -4.85
C ALA A 84 13.15 1.30 -3.92
N PHE A 85 11.88 0.99 -3.63
CA PHE A 85 11.08 1.79 -2.72
C PHE A 85 11.72 1.89 -1.33
N ASN A 86 12.10 0.77 -0.75
CA ASN A 86 12.75 0.75 0.57
C ASN A 86 14.05 1.58 0.57
N ASN A 87 14.87 1.45 -0.47
CA ASN A 87 16.13 2.18 -0.59
C ASN A 87 15.93 3.70 -0.69
N GLU A 88 14.98 4.15 -1.51
CA GLU A 88 14.69 5.58 -1.67
C GLU A 88 14.01 6.16 -0.44
N PHE A 89 13.12 5.42 0.21
CA PHE A 89 12.56 5.79 1.52
C PHE A 89 13.65 5.90 2.60
N GLY A 90 14.72 5.13 2.50
CA GLY A 90 15.86 5.17 3.43
C GLY A 90 15.78 4.13 4.55
N ARG A 91 15.18 2.95 4.29
CA ARG A 91 15.28 1.80 5.17
C ARG A 91 15.83 0.57 4.42
N PRO A 92 16.61 -0.32 5.06
CA PRO A 92 17.11 -1.52 4.41
C PRO A 92 15.98 -2.52 4.14
N ASN A 93 16.00 -3.15 2.95
CA ASN A 93 15.21 -4.33 2.63
C ASN A 93 16.07 -5.55 2.89
N LEU A 94 15.91 -6.19 4.07
CA LEU A 94 16.89 -7.14 4.61
C LEU A 94 16.75 -8.56 4.14
N CYS A 95 15.53 -9.03 3.96
CA CYS A 95 15.26 -10.43 3.68
C CYS A 95 13.94 -10.61 2.92
N GLY A 96 13.61 -11.84 2.66
CA GLY A 96 12.40 -12.26 2.00
C GLY A 96 12.50 -13.72 1.62
N TYR A 97 11.63 -14.17 0.76
CA TYR A 97 11.71 -15.49 0.16
C TYR A 97 11.27 -15.46 -1.31
N PHE A 98 11.74 -16.44 -2.06
CA PHE A 98 11.32 -16.71 -3.43
C PHE A 98 10.84 -18.14 -3.50
N ARG A 99 9.61 -18.36 -3.96
CA ARG A 99 9.03 -19.69 -4.11
C ARG A 99 8.30 -19.84 -5.43
N THR A 100 8.41 -21.03 -6.01
CA THR A 100 7.56 -21.45 -7.14
C THR A 100 6.68 -22.61 -6.68
N PHE A 101 5.45 -22.63 -7.17
CA PHE A 101 4.54 -23.73 -6.93
C PHE A 101 3.53 -23.84 -8.06
N GLU A 102 3.49 -25.04 -8.68
CA GLU A 102 2.48 -25.42 -9.64
C GLU A 102 2.29 -26.94 -9.57
N LEU A 103 1.06 -27.39 -9.40
CA LEU A 103 0.75 -28.79 -9.17
C LEU A 103 -0.56 -29.16 -9.85
N ALA A 104 -0.53 -30.29 -10.60
CA ALA A 104 -1.74 -30.95 -11.01
C ALA A 104 -2.32 -31.76 -9.83
N ALA A 105 -3.54 -31.45 -9.44
CA ALA A 105 -4.23 -32.05 -8.30
C ALA A 105 -5.63 -32.51 -8.67
N ASN A 106 -6.17 -33.48 -7.94
CA ASN A 106 -7.56 -33.92 -8.12
C ASN A 106 -8.50 -32.81 -7.59
N GLY A 107 -9.30 -32.25 -8.48
CA GLY A 107 -10.35 -31.28 -8.16
C GLY A 107 -11.75 -31.90 -8.26
N LEU A 108 -12.79 -31.09 -8.07
CA LEU A 108 -14.20 -31.54 -8.13
C LEU A 108 -14.61 -32.03 -9.54
N ASN A 109 -14.00 -31.46 -10.59
CA ASN A 109 -14.32 -31.77 -11.99
C ASN A 109 -13.20 -32.55 -12.72
N GLY A 110 -12.34 -33.22 -12.00
CA GLY A 110 -11.19 -33.95 -12.54
C GLY A 110 -9.87 -33.32 -12.13
N ILE A 111 -8.83 -33.51 -12.96
CA ILE A 111 -7.50 -32.94 -12.68
C ILE A 111 -7.52 -31.42 -12.94
N GLU A 112 -7.15 -30.66 -11.93
CA GLU A 112 -7.00 -29.21 -11.98
C GLU A 112 -5.52 -28.86 -11.74
N VAL A 113 -5.00 -27.89 -12.50
CA VAL A 113 -3.67 -27.34 -12.25
C VAL A 113 -3.81 -26.13 -11.33
N ARG A 114 -3.08 -26.19 -10.22
CA ARG A 114 -3.06 -25.11 -9.21
C ARG A 114 -1.68 -24.50 -9.14
N GLY A 115 -1.62 -23.17 -9.21
CA GLY A 115 -0.40 -22.40 -9.17
C GLY A 115 -0.68 -20.94 -8.79
N TYR A 116 0.36 -20.15 -8.78
CA TYR A 116 0.31 -18.74 -8.39
C TYR A 116 0.62 -17.81 -9.57
N HIS A 117 -0.19 -17.85 -10.64
CA HIS A 117 -0.08 -16.89 -11.73
C HIS A 117 -0.39 -15.47 -11.25
N LYS A 118 -1.46 -15.27 -10.47
CA LYS A 118 -1.58 -14.12 -9.59
C LYS A 118 -0.67 -14.42 -8.40
N PRO A 119 0.45 -13.72 -8.25
CA PRO A 119 1.44 -14.06 -7.24
C PRO A 119 0.91 -13.84 -5.83
N ILE A 120 1.56 -14.41 -4.84
CA ILE A 120 1.56 -13.87 -3.51
C ILE A 120 2.80 -12.97 -3.42
N MET A 121 2.58 -11.66 -3.36
CA MET A 121 3.62 -10.68 -3.06
C MET A 121 3.41 -10.21 -1.63
N ILE A 122 4.42 -10.38 -0.80
CA ILE A 122 4.42 -9.93 0.58
C ILE A 122 5.42 -8.78 0.72
N ALA A 123 4.94 -7.65 1.24
CA ALA A 123 5.78 -6.64 1.84
C ALA A 123 5.64 -6.73 3.36
N GLY A 124 6.73 -6.71 4.06
CA GLY A 124 6.73 -6.77 5.51
C GLY A 124 7.80 -5.87 6.09
N GLY A 125 7.64 -5.50 7.33
CA GLY A 125 8.61 -4.67 8.00
C GLY A 125 8.57 -4.77 9.51
N MET A 126 9.59 -4.20 10.10
CA MET A 126 9.77 -4.09 11.52
C MET A 126 10.23 -2.67 11.85
N GLY A 127 9.56 -2.08 12.80
CA GLY A 127 9.89 -0.76 13.33
C GLY A 127 9.78 -0.72 14.84
N ASN A 128 9.83 0.47 15.37
CA ASN A 128 9.62 0.69 16.78
C ASN A 128 8.65 1.84 17.03
N ILE A 129 7.92 1.73 18.11
CA ILE A 129 6.99 2.74 18.60
C ILE A 129 7.32 3.04 20.06
N ARG A 130 7.06 4.26 20.52
CA ARG A 130 7.15 4.60 21.94
C ARG A 130 6.02 3.90 22.72
N ALA A 131 6.30 3.47 23.91
CA ALA A 131 5.29 2.81 24.77
C ALA A 131 4.07 3.71 25.04
N ASP A 132 4.31 5.01 25.21
CA ASP A 132 3.29 6.05 25.40
C ASP A 132 2.50 6.41 24.11
N HIS A 133 2.96 5.97 22.93
CA HIS A 133 2.31 6.19 21.63
C HIS A 133 1.55 4.97 21.10
N VAL A 134 1.59 3.84 21.77
CA VAL A 134 0.94 2.59 21.27
C VAL A 134 -0.58 2.78 21.11
N GLN A 135 -1.21 3.53 22.01
CA GLN A 135 -2.63 3.83 21.93
C GLN A 135 -2.84 5.20 21.29
N LYS A 136 -3.80 5.28 20.37
CA LYS A 136 -4.31 6.55 19.86
C LYS A 136 -5.04 7.30 20.97
N ASN A 137 -4.95 8.62 20.97
CA ASN A 137 -5.79 9.45 21.84
C ASN A 137 -7.17 9.61 21.20
N SER A 138 -8.18 9.86 22.03
CA SER A 138 -9.54 10.08 21.55
C SER A 138 -9.66 11.40 20.78
N ILE A 139 -10.22 11.33 19.58
CA ILE A 139 -10.61 12.50 18.79
C ILE A 139 -11.84 13.12 19.47
N GLN A 140 -11.95 14.44 19.42
CA GLN A 140 -13.06 15.20 20.01
C GLN A 140 -13.72 16.11 18.97
N ALA A 141 -14.97 16.44 19.19
CA ALA A 141 -15.65 17.43 18.35
C ALA A 141 -14.88 18.76 18.36
N GLY A 142 -14.63 19.30 17.17
CA GLY A 142 -13.82 20.50 16.97
C GLY A 142 -12.34 20.24 16.64
N ASP A 143 -11.87 19.00 16.71
CA ASP A 143 -10.51 18.66 16.25
C ASP A 143 -10.37 18.90 14.74
N CYS A 144 -9.19 19.35 14.33
CA CYS A 144 -8.84 19.57 12.94
C CYS A 144 -8.39 18.27 12.29
N LEU A 145 -9.01 17.92 11.17
CA LEU A 145 -8.59 16.79 10.34
C LEU A 145 -7.65 17.30 9.25
N ILE A 146 -6.50 16.67 9.12
CA ILE A 146 -5.42 17.09 8.23
C ILE A 146 -5.07 15.94 7.29
N VAL A 147 -4.86 16.26 6.02
CA VAL A 147 -4.20 15.38 5.05
C VAL A 147 -2.74 15.77 4.96
N LEU A 148 -1.85 14.87 5.33
CA LEU A 148 -0.41 15.02 5.20
C LEU A 148 0.05 14.20 4.00
N GLY A 149 0.77 14.82 3.05
CA GLY A 149 1.40 14.10 1.94
C GLY A 149 1.11 14.68 0.57
N GLY A 150 1.17 13.81 -0.44
CA GLY A 150 1.08 14.19 -1.84
C GLY A 150 -0.33 14.62 -2.30
N PRO A 151 -0.42 15.23 -3.49
CA PRO A 151 -1.68 15.67 -4.06
C PRO A 151 -2.53 14.50 -4.57
N ALA A 152 -3.82 14.76 -4.80
CA ALA A 152 -4.71 13.86 -5.51
C ALA A 152 -4.29 13.70 -6.98
N LEU A 153 -4.35 12.47 -7.48
CA LEU A 153 -4.03 12.06 -8.85
C LEU A 153 -5.06 11.03 -9.34
N LEU A 154 -5.24 10.90 -10.66
CA LEU A 154 -6.11 9.87 -11.26
C LEU A 154 -5.43 8.49 -11.27
N ILE A 155 -5.12 7.99 -10.10
CA ILE A 155 -4.46 6.67 -9.92
C ILE A 155 -5.18 5.85 -8.86
N GLY A 156 -5.10 4.52 -8.99
CA GLY A 156 -5.64 3.58 -8.03
C GLY A 156 -7.15 3.57 -7.88
N LEU A 157 -7.89 4.20 -8.80
CA LEU A 157 -9.36 4.22 -8.75
C LEU A 157 -9.92 2.79 -8.81
N GLY A 158 -10.52 2.36 -7.69
CA GLY A 158 -11.06 1.01 -7.58
C GLY A 158 -10.01 -0.10 -7.38
N GLY A 159 -8.75 0.24 -7.07
CA GLY A 159 -7.66 -0.71 -6.89
C GLY A 159 -7.93 -1.75 -5.81
N GLY A 160 -8.47 -1.34 -4.69
CA GLY A 160 -8.87 -2.25 -3.60
C GLY A 160 -9.92 -3.27 -4.03
N ALA A 161 -10.91 -2.86 -4.82
CA ALA A 161 -11.92 -3.75 -5.39
C ALA A 161 -11.31 -4.72 -6.41
N ALA A 162 -10.45 -4.24 -7.32
CA ALA A 162 -9.76 -5.06 -8.32
C ALA A 162 -8.86 -6.12 -7.65
N SER A 163 -8.21 -5.78 -6.54
CA SER A 163 -7.36 -6.70 -5.78
C SER A 163 -8.13 -7.91 -5.24
N SER A 164 -9.40 -7.72 -4.89
CA SER A 164 -10.28 -8.76 -4.33
C SER A 164 -10.94 -9.66 -5.39
N MET A 165 -10.87 -9.29 -6.67
CA MET A 165 -11.47 -10.05 -7.77
C MET A 165 -10.57 -11.19 -8.26
N ALA A 166 -11.20 -12.20 -8.88
CA ALA A 166 -10.45 -13.24 -9.59
C ALA A 166 -9.72 -12.63 -10.80
N SER A 167 -8.52 -13.14 -11.09
CA SER A 167 -7.71 -12.66 -12.22
C SER A 167 -8.48 -12.76 -13.54
N GLY A 168 -8.52 -11.66 -14.28
CA GLY A 168 -9.22 -11.56 -15.56
C GLY A 168 -10.73 -11.29 -15.47
N ALA A 169 -11.29 -11.09 -14.27
CA ALA A 169 -12.70 -10.78 -14.08
C ALA A 169 -13.02 -9.28 -14.24
N SER A 170 -12.01 -8.41 -14.14
CA SER A 170 -12.16 -6.95 -14.33
C SER A 170 -11.96 -6.54 -15.80
N ALA A 171 -12.40 -5.33 -16.17
CA ALA A 171 -12.10 -4.76 -17.47
C ALA A 171 -10.62 -4.35 -17.54
N GLU A 172 -9.99 -4.50 -18.70
CA GLU A 172 -8.55 -4.27 -18.89
C GLU A 172 -8.09 -2.86 -18.49
N ASN A 173 -8.88 -1.84 -18.83
CA ASN A 173 -8.60 -0.46 -18.44
C ASN A 173 -8.65 -0.25 -16.92
N LEU A 174 -9.46 -1.02 -16.18
CA LEU A 174 -9.50 -0.97 -14.72
C LEU A 174 -8.31 -1.69 -14.09
N ASP A 175 -7.82 -2.76 -14.70
CA ASP A 175 -6.61 -3.43 -14.23
C ASP A 175 -5.40 -2.49 -14.28
N PHE A 176 -5.20 -1.77 -15.40
CA PHE A 176 -4.12 -0.79 -15.53
C PHE A 176 -4.32 0.44 -14.64
N ALA A 177 -5.54 0.94 -14.51
CA ALA A 177 -5.85 2.07 -13.61
C ALA A 177 -5.68 1.71 -12.12
N SER A 178 -5.72 0.42 -11.77
CA SER A 178 -5.50 -0.04 -10.40
C SER A 178 -4.03 -0.05 -9.99
N VAL A 179 -3.10 -0.04 -10.95
CA VAL A 179 -1.66 0.04 -10.66
C VAL A 179 -1.31 1.47 -10.28
N GLN A 180 -0.77 1.61 -9.10
CA GLN A 180 -0.38 2.90 -8.54
C GLN A 180 1.04 3.24 -8.95
N ARG A 181 1.39 4.53 -8.84
CA ARG A 181 2.76 5.02 -9.00
C ARG A 181 3.33 5.29 -7.63
N ASP A 182 4.55 4.89 -7.42
CA ASP A 182 5.28 5.09 -6.18
C ASP A 182 5.93 6.48 -6.12
N ASN A 183 5.99 7.03 -4.91
CA ASN A 183 6.74 8.25 -4.61
C ASN A 183 7.40 8.12 -3.22
N PRO A 184 8.49 7.32 -3.12
CA PRO A 184 9.16 7.06 -1.85
C PRO A 184 9.67 8.32 -1.15
N GLU A 185 10.09 9.34 -1.93
CA GLU A 185 10.52 10.64 -1.39
C GLU A 185 9.39 11.34 -0.64
N MET A 186 8.19 11.39 -1.22
CA MET A 186 7.03 12.00 -0.55
C MET A 186 6.69 11.24 0.73
N GLU A 187 6.71 9.92 0.68
CA GLU A 187 6.44 9.11 1.87
C GLU A 187 7.49 9.30 2.95
N ARG A 188 8.78 9.45 2.56
CA ARG A 188 9.85 9.79 3.48
C ARG A 188 9.64 11.16 4.13
N ARG A 189 9.21 12.16 3.38
CA ARG A 189 8.89 13.49 3.91
C ARG A 189 7.74 13.44 4.92
N CYS A 190 6.69 12.66 4.64
CA CYS A 190 5.61 12.43 5.60
C CYS A 190 6.13 11.77 6.88
N GLN A 191 6.98 10.75 6.73
CA GLN A 191 7.56 10.06 7.87
C GLN A 191 8.46 10.99 8.71
N GLU A 192 9.15 11.94 8.10
CA GLU A 192 9.95 12.93 8.85
C GLU A 192 9.08 13.83 9.73
N VAL A 193 7.90 14.25 9.25
CA VAL A 193 6.93 14.97 10.06
C VAL A 193 6.46 14.10 11.25
N ILE A 194 6.10 12.85 10.97
CA ILE A 194 5.71 11.88 12.01
C ILE A 194 6.86 11.68 13.02
N ASP A 195 8.09 11.56 12.54
CA ASP A 195 9.28 11.36 13.36
C ASP A 195 9.57 12.54 14.30
N VAL A 196 9.37 13.77 13.83
CA VAL A 196 9.49 14.99 14.65
C VAL A 196 8.43 14.99 15.75
N CYS A 197 7.16 14.75 15.39
CA CYS A 197 6.07 14.67 16.35
C CYS A 197 6.26 13.51 17.35
N TRP A 198 6.71 12.35 16.88
CA TRP A 198 7.07 11.21 17.70
C TRP A 198 8.15 11.54 18.74
N ALA A 199 9.16 12.35 18.36
CA ALA A 199 10.25 12.74 19.24
C ALA A 199 9.79 13.68 20.37
N MET A 200 8.66 14.37 20.21
CA MET A 200 8.07 15.23 21.22
C MET A 200 7.45 14.48 22.41
N GLY A 201 7.30 13.16 22.31
CA GLY A 201 6.74 12.33 23.40
C GLY A 201 5.31 12.76 23.76
N ASP A 202 5.09 13.08 25.03
CA ASP A 202 3.78 13.53 25.53
C ASP A 202 3.28 14.83 24.86
N ASN A 203 4.21 15.61 24.30
CA ASN A 203 3.91 16.84 23.57
C ASN A 203 3.65 16.61 22.08
N ASN A 204 3.46 15.37 21.62
CA ASN A 204 3.07 15.08 20.25
C ASN A 204 1.79 15.84 19.87
N PRO A 205 1.79 16.71 18.85
CA PRO A 205 0.66 17.58 18.54
C PRO A 205 -0.55 16.84 17.97
N PHE A 206 -0.35 15.72 17.28
CA PHE A 206 -1.48 14.94 16.78
C PHE A 206 -1.94 13.86 17.76
N VAL A 207 -3.24 13.66 17.81
CA VAL A 207 -3.89 12.72 18.74
C VAL A 207 -4.12 11.35 18.13
N SER A 208 -4.25 11.29 16.81
CA SER A 208 -4.47 10.08 16.04
C SER A 208 -3.93 10.25 14.62
N VAL A 209 -3.48 9.16 14.02
CA VAL A 209 -3.02 9.10 12.64
C VAL A 209 -3.54 7.82 11.99
N HIS A 210 -3.86 7.90 10.70
CA HIS A 210 -4.24 6.77 9.86
C HIS A 210 -3.59 6.95 8.49
N ASP A 211 -3.16 5.86 7.87
CA ASP A 211 -2.64 5.89 6.50
C ASP A 211 -3.77 6.01 5.47
N VAL A 212 -3.45 6.46 4.28
CA VAL A 212 -4.37 6.50 3.15
C VAL A 212 -4.03 5.37 2.19
N GLY A 213 -4.83 4.32 2.23
CA GLY A 213 -4.68 3.13 1.38
C GLY A 213 -5.86 2.96 0.40
N ALA A 214 -6.39 1.75 0.35
CA ALA A 214 -7.53 1.39 -0.50
C ALA A 214 -8.75 2.29 -0.24
N GLY A 215 -9.39 2.76 -1.32
CA GLY A 215 -10.50 3.71 -1.26
C GLY A 215 -10.11 5.16 -1.01
N GLY A 216 -8.81 5.45 -0.82
CA GLY A 216 -8.32 6.81 -0.65
C GLY A 216 -8.89 7.50 0.59
N LEU A 217 -9.11 8.80 0.47
CA LEU A 217 -9.68 9.61 1.57
C LEU A 217 -11.10 9.18 1.94
N SER A 218 -11.84 8.56 0.99
CA SER A 218 -13.20 8.07 1.23
C SER A 218 -13.27 6.90 2.23
N ASN A 219 -12.16 6.23 2.47
CA ASN A 219 -12.02 5.24 3.52
C ASN A 219 -11.29 5.81 4.76
N ALA A 220 -10.13 6.39 4.57
CA ALA A 220 -9.27 6.82 5.66
C ALA A 220 -9.91 7.90 6.58
N MET A 221 -10.61 8.88 6.02
CA MET A 221 -11.25 9.94 6.81
C MET A 221 -12.44 9.45 7.65
N PRO A 222 -13.42 8.72 7.06
CA PRO A 222 -14.49 8.13 7.86
C PRO A 222 -13.97 7.16 8.92
N GLU A 223 -12.99 6.32 8.60
CA GLU A 223 -12.40 5.36 9.54
C GLU A 223 -11.77 6.06 10.74
N LEU A 224 -11.02 7.14 10.49
CA LEU A 224 -10.38 7.94 11.54
C LEU A 224 -11.38 8.47 12.57
N VAL A 225 -12.57 8.94 12.15
CA VAL A 225 -13.57 9.55 13.06
C VAL A 225 -14.58 8.53 13.59
N HIS A 226 -14.86 7.47 12.85
CA HIS A 226 -15.83 6.44 13.23
C HIS A 226 -15.41 5.68 14.51
N GLU A 227 -14.12 5.44 14.71
CA GLU A 227 -13.59 4.82 15.93
C GLU A 227 -13.97 5.59 17.21
N HIS A 228 -14.42 6.85 17.07
CA HIS A 228 -14.79 7.74 18.17
C HIS A 228 -16.26 8.17 18.16
N ASP A 229 -17.11 7.50 17.36
CA ASP A 229 -18.53 7.86 17.18
C ASP A 229 -18.76 9.31 16.74
N LEU A 230 -17.86 9.84 15.91
CA LEU A 230 -17.91 11.21 15.42
C LEU A 230 -18.18 11.25 13.90
N GLY A 231 -18.72 12.38 13.46
CA GLY A 231 -18.77 12.78 12.06
C GLY A 231 -17.73 13.84 11.73
N ALA A 232 -17.60 14.18 10.44
CA ALA A 232 -16.69 15.21 9.97
C ALA A 232 -17.32 16.10 8.90
N THR A 233 -16.87 17.34 8.82
CA THR A 233 -17.12 18.23 7.68
C THR A 233 -15.83 18.38 6.90
N LEU A 234 -15.87 18.06 5.61
CA LEU A 234 -14.70 18.01 4.74
C LEU A 234 -14.91 18.96 3.54
N GLU A 235 -13.96 19.86 3.32
CA GLU A 235 -13.96 20.74 2.16
C GLU A 235 -13.03 20.18 1.07
N LEU A 236 -13.60 19.42 0.13
CA LEU A 236 -12.86 18.73 -0.93
C LEU A 236 -12.08 19.67 -1.85
N ARG A 237 -12.49 20.94 -1.96
CA ARG A 237 -11.78 21.95 -2.77
C ARG A 237 -10.43 22.34 -2.20
N ASN A 238 -10.20 22.08 -0.90
CA ASN A 238 -8.91 22.33 -0.26
C ASN A 238 -7.90 21.22 -0.48
N ILE A 239 -8.30 20.08 -1.05
CA ILE A 239 -7.39 18.96 -1.33
C ILE A 239 -6.52 19.34 -2.54
N PRO A 240 -5.18 19.38 -2.39
CA PRO A 240 -4.27 19.62 -3.50
C PRO A 240 -4.50 18.60 -4.61
N ASN A 241 -4.57 19.08 -5.85
CA ASN A 241 -4.88 18.27 -7.01
C ASN A 241 -3.99 18.70 -8.19
N LEU A 242 -3.27 17.78 -8.79
CA LEU A 242 -2.40 18.04 -9.93
C LEU A 242 -3.07 17.78 -11.28
N GLU A 243 -4.22 17.12 -11.31
CA GLU A 243 -4.92 16.78 -12.55
C GLU A 243 -6.18 17.63 -12.71
N ARG A 244 -6.16 18.51 -13.72
CA ARG A 244 -7.31 19.34 -14.06
C ARG A 244 -8.50 18.49 -14.47
N GLY A 245 -9.67 18.79 -13.94
CA GLY A 245 -10.92 18.13 -14.34
C GLY A 245 -11.29 16.90 -13.51
N MET A 246 -10.56 16.56 -12.46
CA MET A 246 -11.01 15.54 -11.51
C MET A 246 -12.38 15.92 -10.93
N SER A 247 -13.30 14.98 -10.97
CA SER A 247 -14.60 15.11 -10.29
C SER A 247 -14.42 15.02 -8.77
N PRO A 248 -15.39 15.53 -7.99
CA PRO A 248 -15.35 15.38 -6.52
C PRO A 248 -15.21 13.92 -6.07
N ARG A 249 -15.83 12.97 -6.79
CA ARG A 249 -15.69 11.54 -6.50
C ARG A 249 -14.27 11.05 -6.72
N GLU A 250 -13.61 11.45 -7.81
CA GLU A 250 -12.23 11.07 -8.10
C GLU A 250 -11.26 11.67 -7.07
N ILE A 251 -11.46 12.93 -6.66
CA ILE A 251 -10.68 13.55 -5.58
C ILE A 251 -10.86 12.79 -4.27
N TRP A 252 -12.08 12.31 -3.99
CA TRP A 252 -12.41 11.63 -2.74
C TRP A 252 -11.97 10.17 -2.69
N CYS A 253 -12.04 9.45 -3.83
CA CYS A 253 -11.84 8.00 -3.89
C CYS A 253 -10.52 7.56 -4.55
N ASN A 254 -9.66 8.50 -5.03
CA ASN A 254 -8.38 8.10 -5.61
C ASN A 254 -7.45 7.52 -4.54
N GLU A 255 -6.69 6.53 -4.95
CA GLU A 255 -5.71 5.87 -4.10
C GLU A 255 -4.29 6.40 -4.36
N ALA A 256 -4.17 7.72 -4.66
CA ALA A 256 -2.87 8.37 -4.65
C ALA A 256 -2.24 8.14 -3.28
N GLN A 257 -1.12 7.45 -3.28
CA GLN A 257 -0.44 6.99 -2.08
C GLN A 257 0.40 8.11 -1.46
N GLU A 258 1.20 7.76 -0.46
CA GLU A 258 2.08 8.65 0.27
C GLU A 258 1.29 9.78 0.95
N ARG A 259 0.15 9.39 1.54
CA ARG A 259 -0.71 10.28 2.33
C ARG A 259 -1.08 9.64 3.67
N TYR A 260 -1.23 10.49 4.67
CA TYR A 260 -1.80 10.16 5.98
C TYR A 260 -2.95 11.12 6.30
N VAL A 261 -3.87 10.68 7.12
CA VAL A 261 -4.88 11.52 7.74
C VAL A 261 -4.62 11.60 9.23
N LEU A 262 -4.68 12.80 9.78
CA LEU A 262 -4.31 13.10 11.15
C LEU A 262 -5.43 13.89 11.83
N ALA A 263 -5.57 13.74 13.15
CA ALA A 263 -6.38 14.61 13.97
C ALA A 263 -5.48 15.42 14.90
N VAL A 264 -5.66 16.75 14.90
CA VAL A 264 -4.88 17.70 15.70
C VAL A 264 -5.82 18.60 16.47
N ARG A 265 -5.50 18.88 17.75
CA ARG A 265 -6.26 19.82 18.56
C ARG A 265 -6.17 21.23 17.96
N PRO A 266 -7.25 22.03 17.93
CA PRO A 266 -7.23 23.37 17.36
C PRO A 266 -6.15 24.29 17.96
N ASN A 267 -5.91 24.18 19.25
CA ASN A 267 -4.89 24.97 19.96
C ASN A 267 -3.44 24.49 19.70
N ARG A 268 -3.26 23.38 19.02
CA ARG A 268 -1.96 22.82 18.63
C ARG A 268 -1.71 22.89 17.12
N LEU A 269 -2.70 23.38 16.35
CA LEU A 269 -2.60 23.40 14.89
C LEU A 269 -1.42 24.25 14.41
N ALA A 270 -1.25 25.45 14.94
CA ALA A 270 -0.15 26.36 14.56
C ALA A 270 1.25 25.84 14.94
N GLU A 271 1.33 24.91 15.89
CA GLU A 271 2.60 24.24 16.23
C GLU A 271 2.87 23.08 15.27
N PHE A 272 1.82 22.45 14.77
CA PHE A 272 1.92 21.35 13.81
C PHE A 272 2.30 21.84 12.40
N GLU A 273 1.78 22.99 11.95
CA GLU A 273 2.10 23.67 10.69
C GLU A 273 3.54 24.22 10.67
#